data_b36779721a91ff419b94608724c1af59
#
_entry.id   b36779721a91ff419b94608724c1af59
#
_cell.length_a   1.000
_cell.length_b   1.000
_cell.length_c   1.000
_cell.angle_alpha   90.00
_cell.angle_beta   90.00
_cell.angle_gamma   90.00
#
_symmetry.space_group_name_H-M   'P 1'
#
loop_
_entity.id
_entity.type
_entity.pdbx_description
1 polymer ?
#
loop_
_entity_poly.entity_id
_entity_poly.type
_entity_poly.pdbx_seq_one_letter_code
_entity_poly.pdbx_strand_id
1 'polypeptide(L)'
;GSEMCIRDRNIPYIFIDSNIPHLNPLAFYGQHAKQSGYFAARMAKMLIQDSKELIIFRQINEGRLGSNQQLHREEGFYAYMKEHHPDLKMWELNLYAKQPGEDEAILDDFFQKHPGISYGITFNSKAYIIGEYILRHKRHDFHLMGYDLLTRNVACLREGVIDFLIAQQPTLQGYSSVESLCNHLILKKKVKECNYMPINLLTIENIDFYLDANRNNN
;
A
#
# COMPACT_ATOMS: atom_id res chain seq x y z
N GLY A 1 19.69 -18.57 2.36
CA GLY A 1 19.91 -19.97 1.95
C GLY A 1 18.98 -20.45 0.83
N SER A 2 17.69 -20.11 0.84
CA SER A 2 16.69 -20.60 -0.13
C SER A 2 16.87 -20.00 -1.54
N GLU A 3 17.20 -18.73 -1.66
CA GLU A 3 17.37 -18.05 -2.96
C GLU A 3 18.57 -18.60 -3.76
N MET A 4 19.67 -18.91 -3.08
CA MET A 4 20.84 -19.51 -3.71
C MET A 4 20.52 -20.91 -4.27
N CYS A 5 19.75 -21.73 -3.55
CA CYS A 5 19.34 -23.06 -4.00
C CYS A 5 18.42 -23.04 -5.24
N ILE A 6 17.56 -22.04 -5.39
CA ILE A 6 16.67 -21.91 -6.56
C ILE A 6 17.48 -21.51 -7.79
N ARG A 7 18.37 -20.55 -7.66
CA ARG A 7 19.19 -20.02 -8.76
C ARG A 7 20.21 -21.04 -9.29
N ASP A 8 20.87 -21.77 -8.39
CA ASP A 8 21.88 -22.77 -8.75
C ASP A 8 21.30 -24.01 -9.45
N ARG A 9 19.97 -24.25 -9.27
CA ARG A 9 19.26 -25.38 -9.89
C ARG A 9 18.48 -25.00 -11.14
N ASN A 10 18.57 -23.75 -11.62
CA ASN A 10 17.79 -23.24 -12.76
C ASN A 10 16.28 -23.48 -12.62
N ILE A 11 15.74 -23.44 -11.40
CA ILE A 11 14.32 -23.59 -11.14
C ILE A 11 13.63 -22.29 -11.53
N PRO A 12 12.65 -22.29 -12.47
CA PRO A 12 11.91 -21.09 -12.80
C PRO A 12 11.07 -20.65 -11.61
N TYR A 13 11.06 -19.34 -11.36
CA TYR A 13 10.29 -18.72 -10.28
C TYR A 13 9.62 -17.44 -10.77
N ILE A 14 8.59 -17.00 -10.06
CA ILE A 14 7.84 -15.78 -10.34
C ILE A 14 7.84 -14.91 -9.08
N PHE A 15 7.98 -13.62 -9.27
CA PHE A 15 7.76 -12.65 -8.19
C PHE A 15 6.30 -12.20 -8.17
N ILE A 16 5.74 -12.11 -6.97
CA ILE A 16 4.39 -11.62 -6.69
C ILE A 16 4.50 -10.42 -5.75
N ASP A 17 3.72 -9.39 -6.00
CA ASP A 17 3.64 -8.15 -5.23
C ASP A 17 4.91 -7.30 -5.29
N SER A 18 6.05 -7.81 -4.89
CA SER A 18 7.31 -7.09 -4.86
C SER A 18 8.33 -7.69 -5.82
N ASN A 19 8.97 -6.85 -6.63
CA ASN A 19 10.06 -7.24 -7.51
C ASN A 19 11.40 -6.96 -6.83
N ILE A 20 12.36 -7.87 -7.01
CA ILE A 20 13.73 -7.71 -6.49
C ILE A 20 14.64 -7.38 -7.69
N PRO A 21 15.25 -6.17 -7.71
CA PRO A 21 16.19 -5.80 -8.77
C PRO A 21 17.34 -6.83 -8.89
N HIS A 22 17.83 -7.01 -10.09
CA HIS A 22 18.97 -7.88 -10.44
C HIS A 22 18.72 -9.40 -10.34
N LEU A 23 17.51 -9.83 -10.02
CA LEU A 23 17.09 -11.21 -10.19
C LEU A 23 16.32 -11.36 -11.50
N ASN A 24 16.43 -12.53 -12.14
CA ASN A 24 15.79 -12.83 -13.41
C ASN A 24 14.65 -13.83 -13.20
N PRO A 25 13.47 -13.38 -12.69
CA PRO A 25 12.31 -14.24 -12.59
C PRO A 25 11.76 -14.58 -13.98
N LEU A 26 11.05 -15.70 -14.08
CA LEU A 26 10.27 -16.02 -15.29
C LEU A 26 9.24 -14.93 -15.59
N ALA A 27 8.60 -14.40 -14.55
CA ALA A 27 7.66 -13.30 -14.62
C ALA A 27 7.56 -12.55 -13.29
N PHE A 28 6.98 -11.36 -13.34
CA PHE A 28 6.56 -10.57 -12.21
C PHE A 28 5.07 -10.23 -12.33
N TYR A 29 4.34 -10.35 -11.22
CA TYR A 29 2.94 -9.93 -11.07
C TYR A 29 2.81 -9.02 -9.86
N GLY A 30 2.39 -7.77 -10.08
CA GLY A 30 2.21 -6.78 -9.00
C GLY A 30 1.88 -5.40 -9.54
N GLN A 31 1.62 -4.44 -8.67
CA GLN A 31 1.45 -3.06 -9.11
C GLN A 31 2.81 -2.40 -9.41
N HIS A 32 2.79 -1.43 -10.32
CA HIS A 32 3.92 -0.53 -10.48
C HIS A 32 3.96 0.45 -9.30
N ALA A 33 4.74 0.11 -8.26
CA ALA A 33 4.71 0.79 -6.97
C ALA A 33 4.88 2.30 -7.06
N LYS A 34 5.87 2.78 -7.81
CA LYS A 34 6.09 4.23 -7.99
C LYS A 34 4.91 4.92 -8.67
N GLN A 35 4.33 4.30 -9.70
CA GLN A 35 3.14 4.85 -10.37
C GLN A 35 1.91 4.82 -9.45
N SER A 36 1.77 3.79 -8.62
CA SER A 36 0.72 3.70 -7.61
C SER A 36 0.84 4.83 -6.57
N GLY A 37 2.05 5.13 -6.10
CA GLY A 37 2.29 6.26 -5.20
C GLY A 37 2.02 7.62 -5.86
N TYR A 38 2.41 7.80 -7.10
CA TYR A 38 2.13 9.00 -7.88
C TYR A 38 0.61 9.21 -8.06
N PHE A 39 -0.12 8.13 -8.35
CA PHE A 39 -1.58 8.14 -8.42
C PHE A 39 -2.22 8.46 -7.05
N ALA A 40 -1.75 7.83 -5.96
CA ALA A 40 -2.22 8.13 -4.60
C ALA A 40 -2.05 9.60 -4.25
N ALA A 41 -0.92 10.21 -4.62
CA ALA A 41 -0.67 11.63 -4.40
C ALA A 41 -1.66 12.54 -5.15
N ARG A 42 -2.00 12.18 -6.40
CA ARG A 42 -3.02 12.91 -7.16
C ARG A 42 -4.38 12.85 -6.47
N MET A 43 -4.77 11.68 -5.96
CA MET A 43 -6.03 11.52 -5.23
C MET A 43 -6.00 12.25 -3.88
N ALA A 44 -4.90 12.13 -3.14
CA ALA A 44 -4.70 12.87 -1.90
C ALA A 44 -4.81 14.39 -2.10
N LYS A 45 -4.19 14.93 -3.16
CA LYS A 45 -4.27 16.36 -3.47
C LYS A 45 -5.72 16.84 -3.64
N MET A 46 -6.60 16.01 -4.17
CA MET A 46 -8.03 16.37 -4.32
C MET A 46 -8.75 16.45 -2.98
N LEU A 47 -8.32 15.68 -1.96
CA LEU A 47 -8.87 15.71 -0.60
C LEU A 47 -8.28 16.83 0.24
N ILE A 48 -6.96 17.01 0.23
CA ILE A 48 -6.24 17.96 1.08
C ILE A 48 -6.50 19.43 0.71
N GLN A 49 -6.99 19.69 -0.51
CA GLN A 49 -7.34 21.03 -1.02
C GLN A 49 -6.27 22.09 -0.68
N ASP A 50 -6.59 23.02 0.24
CA ASP A 50 -5.70 24.10 0.67
C ASP A 50 -4.89 23.80 1.92
N SER A 51 -4.94 22.56 2.43
CA SER A 51 -4.13 22.16 3.59
C SER A 51 -2.65 22.32 3.29
N LYS A 52 -1.90 22.78 4.29
CA LYS A 52 -0.44 22.98 4.18
C LYS A 52 0.36 21.83 4.77
N GLU A 53 -0.28 20.85 5.38
CA GLU A 53 0.39 19.77 6.11
C GLU A 53 -0.30 18.41 5.86
N LEU A 54 0.53 17.36 5.80
CA LEU A 54 0.11 15.96 5.67
C LEU A 54 1.07 15.07 6.45
N ILE A 55 0.57 13.97 7.03
CA ILE A 55 1.39 12.95 7.71
C ILE A 55 1.59 11.76 6.79
N ILE A 56 2.83 11.30 6.67
CA ILE A 56 3.17 10.00 6.10
C ILE A 56 3.46 9.05 7.26
N PHE A 57 2.57 8.09 7.48
CA PHE A 57 2.74 7.04 8.48
C PHE A 57 3.57 5.90 7.91
N ARG A 58 4.72 5.64 8.50
CA ARG A 58 5.66 4.62 8.09
C ARG A 58 5.68 3.45 9.07
N GLN A 59 5.62 2.23 8.56
CA GLN A 59 5.88 1.05 9.35
C GLN A 59 7.36 0.70 9.29
N ILE A 60 8.02 0.71 10.43
CA ILE A 60 9.44 0.36 10.56
C ILE A 60 9.56 -1.04 11.15
N ASN A 61 10.25 -1.92 10.46
CA ASN A 61 10.59 -3.26 10.92
C ASN A 61 12.11 -3.38 11.03
N GLU A 62 12.62 -3.74 12.21
CA GLU A 62 14.07 -3.92 12.45
C GLU A 62 14.93 -2.73 11.99
N GLY A 63 14.44 -1.51 12.19
CA GLY A 63 15.14 -0.28 11.81
C GLY A 63 15.11 0.07 10.33
N ARG A 64 14.33 -0.65 9.50
CA ARG A 64 14.17 -0.41 8.07
C ARG A 64 12.71 -0.17 7.71
N LEU A 65 12.46 0.56 6.63
CA LEU A 65 11.15 0.60 6.00
C LEU A 65 10.69 -0.82 5.64
N GLY A 66 9.42 -1.13 5.90
CA GLY A 66 8.91 -2.50 5.91
C GLY A 66 9.04 -3.26 4.60
N SER A 67 9.04 -2.58 3.43
CA SER A 67 9.18 -3.23 2.12
C SER A 67 9.65 -2.26 1.04
N ASN A 68 10.24 -2.80 -0.03
CA ASN A 68 10.57 -2.03 -1.23
C ASN A 68 9.33 -1.39 -1.88
N GLN A 69 8.18 -2.04 -1.77
CA GLN A 69 6.90 -1.50 -2.25
C GLN A 69 6.55 -0.18 -1.57
N GLN A 70 6.65 -0.15 -0.24
CA GLN A 70 6.41 1.07 0.54
C GLN A 70 7.34 2.19 0.08
N LEU A 71 8.64 1.90 -0.03
CA LEU A 71 9.65 2.88 -0.46
C LEU A 71 9.31 3.48 -1.83
N HIS A 72 9.05 2.63 -2.83
CA HIS A 72 8.74 3.10 -4.18
C HIS A 72 7.40 3.84 -4.28
N ARG A 73 6.39 3.47 -3.48
CA ARG A 73 5.14 4.23 -3.37
C ARG A 73 5.40 5.63 -2.81
N GLU A 74 6.19 5.73 -1.75
CA GLU A 74 6.60 7.02 -1.19
C GLU A 74 7.36 7.87 -2.23
N GLU A 75 8.32 7.30 -2.96
CA GLU A 75 9.03 8.01 -4.04
C GLU A 75 8.07 8.60 -5.08
N GLY A 76 7.08 7.82 -5.50
CA GLY A 76 6.06 8.27 -6.45
C GLY A 76 5.20 9.40 -5.88
N PHE A 77 4.80 9.26 -4.62
CA PHE A 77 4.01 10.26 -3.90
C PHE A 77 4.77 11.59 -3.77
N TYR A 78 6.00 11.54 -3.30
CA TYR A 78 6.85 12.73 -3.19
C TYR A 78 7.10 13.40 -4.53
N ALA A 79 7.33 12.62 -5.59
CA ALA A 79 7.53 13.16 -6.94
C ALA A 79 6.33 13.99 -7.40
N TYR A 80 5.10 13.46 -7.23
CA TYR A 80 3.88 14.19 -7.58
C TYR A 80 3.70 15.44 -6.73
N MET A 81 3.86 15.33 -5.39
CA MET A 81 3.63 16.46 -4.49
C MET A 81 4.64 17.59 -4.72
N LYS A 82 5.90 17.26 -4.97
CA LYS A 82 6.93 18.24 -5.33
C LYS A 82 6.59 19.02 -6.60
N GLU A 83 5.96 18.34 -7.57
CA GLU A 83 5.59 18.97 -8.86
C GLU A 83 4.31 19.81 -8.75
N HIS A 84 3.29 19.33 -8.01
CA HIS A 84 1.94 19.88 -8.05
C HIS A 84 1.47 20.54 -6.76
N HIS A 85 2.21 20.37 -5.66
CA HIS A 85 1.91 20.97 -4.36
C HIS A 85 3.21 21.23 -3.55
N PRO A 86 4.13 22.05 -4.09
CA PRO A 86 5.48 22.20 -3.54
C PRO A 86 5.52 22.78 -2.12
N ASP A 87 4.49 23.52 -1.72
CA ASP A 87 4.38 24.15 -0.40
C ASP A 87 3.79 23.21 0.68
N LEU A 88 3.40 22.00 0.31
CA LEU A 88 2.87 21.02 1.26
C LEU A 88 3.99 20.50 2.15
N LYS A 89 3.87 20.72 3.45
CA LYS A 89 4.76 20.14 4.45
C LYS A 89 4.32 18.71 4.74
N MET A 90 5.20 17.75 4.47
CA MET A 90 4.97 16.34 4.74
C MET A 90 5.75 15.91 5.98
N TRP A 91 5.03 15.49 7.01
CA TRP A 91 5.59 14.94 8.23
C TRP A 91 5.74 13.44 8.09
N GLU A 92 6.86 12.90 8.54
CA GLU A 92 7.10 11.45 8.55
C GLU A 92 6.98 10.94 9.98
N LEU A 93 6.04 10.03 10.22
CA LEU A 93 5.82 9.43 11.53
C LEU A 93 6.07 7.93 11.47
N ASN A 94 7.10 7.49 12.18
CA ASN A 94 7.50 6.10 12.23
C ASN A 94 6.74 5.35 13.33
N LEU A 95 6.10 4.25 12.95
CA LEU A 95 5.40 3.31 13.82
C LEU A 95 6.12 1.96 13.79
N TYR A 96 6.20 1.28 14.90
CA TYR A 96 7.05 0.10 15.06
C TYR A 96 6.29 -1.20 15.29
N ALA A 97 5.07 -1.13 15.85
CA ALA A 97 4.21 -2.28 16.16
C ALA A 97 4.91 -3.40 16.98
N LYS A 98 5.89 -3.04 17.80
CA LYS A 98 6.69 -4.01 18.58
C LYS A 98 6.02 -4.39 19.88
N GLN A 99 5.41 -3.42 20.55
CA GLN A 99 4.74 -3.62 21.84
C GLN A 99 3.34 -3.00 21.83
N PRO A 100 2.37 -3.60 22.54
CA PRO A 100 1.06 -2.98 22.71
C PRO A 100 1.19 -1.58 23.31
N GLY A 101 0.54 -0.57 22.70
CA GLY A 101 0.56 0.81 23.18
C GLY A 101 1.75 1.67 22.75
N GLU A 102 2.83 1.11 22.21
CA GLU A 102 3.99 1.90 21.75
C GLU A 102 3.61 2.87 20.62
N ASP A 103 2.95 2.36 19.57
CA ASP A 103 2.50 3.18 18.46
C ASP A 103 1.43 4.20 18.89
N GLU A 104 0.58 3.87 19.87
CA GLU A 104 -0.41 4.78 20.43
C GLU A 104 0.24 5.97 21.14
N ALA A 105 1.27 5.73 21.95
CA ALA A 105 2.02 6.80 22.61
C ALA A 105 2.73 7.73 21.61
N ILE A 106 3.24 7.18 20.49
CA ILE A 106 3.84 7.96 19.42
C ILE A 106 2.79 8.85 18.74
N LEU A 107 1.60 8.32 18.48
CA LEU A 107 0.49 9.06 17.89
C LEU A 107 -0.01 10.16 18.83
N ASP A 108 -0.16 9.86 20.12
CA ASP A 108 -0.57 10.84 21.15
C ASP A 108 0.40 12.02 21.23
N ASP A 109 1.69 11.75 21.35
CA ASP A 109 2.74 12.78 21.40
C ASP A 109 2.72 13.64 20.13
N PHE A 110 2.61 13.01 18.96
CA PHE A 110 2.57 13.73 17.69
C PHE A 110 1.35 14.64 17.58
N PHE A 111 0.15 14.12 17.83
CA PHE A 111 -1.09 14.89 17.70
C PHE A 111 -1.24 15.95 18.79
N GLN A 112 -0.63 15.76 19.97
CA GLN A 112 -0.56 16.80 20.98
C GLN A 112 0.28 18.00 20.51
N LYS A 113 1.38 17.75 19.80
CA LYS A 113 2.27 18.79 19.23
C LYS A 113 1.69 19.43 17.96
N HIS A 114 0.86 18.70 17.22
CA HIS A 114 0.31 19.10 15.93
C HIS A 114 -1.22 18.94 15.89
N PRO A 115 -1.99 19.65 16.73
CA PRO A 115 -3.43 19.43 16.87
C PRO A 115 -4.25 19.75 15.62
N GLY A 116 -3.75 20.62 14.75
CA GLY A 116 -4.44 21.08 13.53
C GLY A 116 -4.21 20.21 12.30
N ILE A 117 -3.39 19.17 12.38
CA ILE A 117 -3.17 18.28 11.23
C ILE A 117 -4.34 17.31 11.09
N SER A 118 -4.94 17.30 9.89
CA SER A 118 -6.15 16.53 9.59
C SER A 118 -5.98 15.57 8.41
N TYR A 119 -4.78 15.38 7.85
CA TYR A 119 -4.58 14.53 6.68
C TYR A 119 -3.39 13.60 6.87
N GLY A 120 -3.58 12.34 6.51
CA GLY A 120 -2.50 11.37 6.58
C GLY A 120 -2.62 10.25 5.54
N ILE A 121 -1.48 9.66 5.21
CA ILE A 121 -1.40 8.51 4.30
C ILE A 121 -0.44 7.46 4.83
N THR A 122 -0.74 6.19 4.58
CA THR A 122 0.20 5.09 4.77
C THR A 122 0.36 4.29 3.48
N PHE A 123 1.57 3.84 3.18
CA PHE A 123 1.90 3.09 1.96
C PHE A 123 2.02 1.58 2.19
N ASN A 124 1.72 1.13 3.40
CA ASN A 124 1.68 -0.28 3.80
C ASN A 124 0.23 -0.76 4.05
N SER A 125 0.07 -2.04 4.33
CA SER A 125 -1.23 -2.68 4.56
C SER A 125 -1.87 -2.40 5.93
N LYS A 126 -1.22 -1.61 6.80
CA LYS A 126 -1.65 -1.45 8.20
C LYS A 126 -2.34 -0.11 8.48
N ALA A 127 -3.09 0.43 7.53
CA ALA A 127 -3.87 1.67 7.70
C ALA A 127 -4.82 1.60 8.90
N TYR A 128 -5.32 0.41 9.23
CA TYR A 128 -6.20 0.17 10.37
C TYR A 128 -5.60 0.59 11.71
N ILE A 129 -4.27 0.56 11.88
CA ILE A 129 -3.63 0.99 13.15
C ILE A 129 -3.98 2.45 13.43
N ILE A 130 -3.82 3.29 12.43
CA ILE A 130 -4.16 4.72 12.51
C ILE A 130 -5.67 4.91 12.52
N GLY A 131 -6.41 4.21 11.67
CA GLY A 131 -7.86 4.30 11.59
C GLY A 131 -8.55 3.98 12.92
N GLU A 132 -8.16 2.90 13.59
CA GLU A 132 -8.70 2.53 14.91
C GLU A 132 -8.29 3.51 16.01
N TYR A 133 -7.08 4.09 15.94
CA TYR A 133 -6.66 5.17 16.82
C TYR A 133 -7.57 6.39 16.65
N ILE A 134 -7.82 6.83 15.42
CA ILE A 134 -8.71 7.96 15.10
C ILE A 134 -10.13 7.72 15.63
N LEU A 135 -10.68 6.51 15.46
CA LEU A 135 -12.00 6.12 15.99
C LEU A 135 -12.04 6.23 17.52
N ARG A 136 -11.06 5.66 18.22
CA ARG A 136 -11.01 5.70 19.70
C ARG A 136 -10.91 7.12 20.24
N HIS A 137 -10.11 7.98 19.59
CA HIS A 137 -9.89 9.37 20.00
C HIS A 137 -10.91 10.36 19.40
N LYS A 138 -11.93 9.87 18.66
CA LYS A 138 -13.00 10.66 18.06
C LYS A 138 -12.54 11.86 17.23
N ARG A 139 -11.45 11.66 16.47
CA ARG A 139 -10.92 12.67 15.55
C ARG A 139 -11.64 12.61 14.21
N HIS A 140 -12.92 13.02 14.21
CA HIS A 140 -13.79 12.96 13.02
C HIS A 140 -13.37 13.92 11.89
N ASP A 141 -12.46 14.85 12.17
CA ASP A 141 -11.88 15.80 11.22
C ASP A 141 -10.62 15.27 10.53
N PHE A 142 -10.22 14.03 10.82
CA PHE A 142 -9.01 13.45 10.25
C PHE A 142 -9.33 12.58 9.04
N HIS A 143 -8.63 12.84 7.93
CA HIS A 143 -8.74 12.15 6.65
C HIS A 143 -7.57 11.20 6.46
N LEU A 144 -7.81 9.90 6.43
CA LEU A 144 -6.80 8.88 6.27
C LEU A 144 -6.91 8.18 4.91
N MET A 145 -5.77 8.00 4.28
CA MET A 145 -5.63 7.32 3.00
C MET A 145 -4.70 6.12 3.17
N GLY A 146 -4.96 5.03 2.45
CA GLY A 146 -4.15 3.83 2.64
C GLY A 146 -4.16 2.83 1.49
N TYR A 147 -3.58 1.67 1.78
CA TYR A 147 -3.43 0.56 0.86
C TYR A 147 -3.99 -0.73 1.45
N ASP A 148 -4.36 -1.63 0.56
CA ASP A 148 -4.78 -3.00 0.83
C ASP A 148 -6.13 -3.17 1.54
N LEU A 149 -6.81 -4.25 1.18
CA LEU A 149 -8.17 -4.57 1.64
C LEU A 149 -8.16 -5.59 2.79
N LEU A 150 -7.26 -5.40 3.77
CA LEU A 150 -7.37 -6.19 5.00
C LEU A 150 -8.72 -5.93 5.66
N THR A 151 -9.30 -6.95 6.30
CA THR A 151 -10.62 -6.85 6.95
C THR A 151 -10.75 -5.62 7.86
N ARG A 152 -9.69 -5.31 8.62
CA ARG A 152 -9.67 -4.14 9.52
C ARG A 152 -9.60 -2.82 8.75
N ASN A 153 -8.87 -2.76 7.63
CA ASN A 153 -8.85 -1.56 6.76
C ASN A 153 -10.24 -1.30 6.17
N VAL A 154 -10.89 -2.36 5.67
CA VAL A 154 -12.26 -2.26 5.12
C VAL A 154 -13.26 -1.84 6.19
N ALA A 155 -13.12 -2.33 7.43
CA ALA A 155 -13.94 -1.87 8.55
C ALA A 155 -13.76 -0.36 8.80
N CYS A 156 -12.52 0.13 8.87
CA CYS A 156 -12.23 1.56 9.03
C CYS A 156 -12.74 2.41 7.85
N LEU A 157 -12.71 1.87 6.61
CA LEU A 157 -13.29 2.52 5.44
C LEU A 157 -14.81 2.67 5.58
N ARG A 158 -15.51 1.62 6.03
CA ARG A 158 -16.97 1.64 6.25
C ARG A 158 -17.39 2.56 7.39
N GLU A 159 -16.55 2.73 8.41
CA GLU A 159 -16.75 3.70 9.50
C GLU A 159 -16.42 5.15 9.07
N GLY A 160 -15.95 5.36 7.84
CA GLY A 160 -15.66 6.68 7.30
C GLY A 160 -14.39 7.35 7.84
N VAL A 161 -13.50 6.60 8.52
CA VAL A 161 -12.20 7.15 9.01
C VAL A 161 -11.07 6.95 8.02
N ILE A 162 -11.25 6.07 7.04
CA ILE A 162 -10.39 5.98 5.86
C ILE A 162 -11.20 6.49 4.67
N ASP A 163 -10.67 7.48 3.95
CA ASP A 163 -11.35 8.06 2.79
C ASP A 163 -11.23 7.18 1.55
N PHE A 164 -10.04 6.59 1.34
CA PHE A 164 -9.86 5.61 0.28
C PHE A 164 -8.76 4.58 0.58
N LEU A 165 -8.89 3.43 -0.06
CA LEU A 165 -7.88 2.37 -0.11
C LEU A 165 -7.49 2.08 -1.56
N ILE A 166 -6.21 1.84 -1.78
CA ILE A 166 -5.72 1.36 -3.08
C ILE A 166 -5.56 -0.17 -3.00
N ALA A 167 -6.34 -0.89 -3.82
CA ALA A 167 -6.33 -2.35 -3.87
C ALA A 167 -5.32 -2.89 -4.87
N GLN A 168 -4.71 -4.05 -4.55
CA GLN A 168 -3.64 -4.69 -5.32
C GLN A 168 -4.02 -5.99 -6.02
N GLN A 169 -5.22 -6.52 -5.81
CA GLN A 169 -5.72 -7.78 -6.39
C GLN A 169 -4.83 -9.00 -6.10
N PRO A 170 -4.56 -9.36 -4.84
CA PRO A 170 -3.64 -10.45 -4.50
C PRO A 170 -4.07 -11.82 -5.04
N THR A 171 -5.37 -12.10 -5.08
CA THR A 171 -5.92 -13.36 -5.63
C THR A 171 -5.59 -13.49 -7.12
N LEU A 172 -5.79 -12.43 -7.91
CA LEU A 172 -5.47 -12.43 -9.33
C LEU A 172 -3.96 -12.59 -9.57
N GLN A 173 -3.13 -11.92 -8.77
CA GLN A 173 -1.68 -12.09 -8.82
C GLN A 173 -1.27 -13.55 -8.60
N GLY A 174 -1.81 -14.18 -7.56
CA GLY A 174 -1.54 -15.58 -7.24
C GLY A 174 -1.99 -16.53 -8.36
N TYR A 175 -3.23 -16.41 -8.82
CA TYR A 175 -3.78 -17.22 -9.89
C TYR A 175 -2.95 -17.11 -11.19
N SER A 176 -2.73 -15.90 -11.67
CA SER A 176 -1.98 -15.64 -12.90
C SER A 176 -0.53 -16.12 -12.83
N SER A 177 0.07 -16.08 -11.64
CA SER A 177 1.43 -16.59 -11.43
C SER A 177 1.51 -18.10 -11.58
N VAL A 178 0.58 -18.83 -10.98
CA VAL A 178 0.50 -20.29 -11.12
C VAL A 178 0.19 -20.68 -12.55
N GLU A 179 -0.77 -20.02 -13.19
CA GLU A 179 -1.11 -20.26 -14.60
C GLU A 179 0.11 -20.06 -15.52
N SER A 180 0.89 -19.00 -15.30
CA SER A 180 2.12 -18.74 -16.06
C SER A 180 3.18 -19.82 -15.86
N LEU A 181 3.36 -20.32 -14.63
CA LEU A 181 4.25 -21.46 -14.40
C LEU A 181 3.78 -22.71 -15.14
N CYS A 182 2.50 -23.03 -15.10
CA CYS A 182 1.92 -24.16 -15.84
C CYS A 182 2.11 -23.99 -17.36
N ASN A 183 1.82 -22.79 -17.89
CA ASN A 183 2.02 -22.47 -19.29
C ASN A 183 3.48 -22.67 -19.72
N HIS A 184 4.44 -22.22 -18.92
CA HIS A 184 5.87 -22.37 -19.20
C HIS A 184 6.34 -23.83 -19.07
N LEU A 185 6.03 -24.48 -17.95
CA LEU A 185 6.61 -25.78 -17.61
C LEU A 185 5.96 -26.92 -18.40
N ILE A 186 4.63 -26.89 -18.54
CA ILE A 186 3.85 -27.98 -19.13
C ILE A 186 3.63 -27.72 -20.61
N LEU A 187 3.09 -26.54 -20.95
CA LEU A 187 2.69 -26.22 -22.31
C LEU A 187 3.82 -25.61 -23.16
N LYS A 188 4.99 -25.37 -22.58
CA LYS A 188 6.18 -24.76 -23.22
C LYS A 188 5.87 -23.44 -23.93
N LYS A 189 4.88 -22.69 -23.42
CA LYS A 189 4.52 -21.37 -23.95
C LYS A 189 5.46 -20.29 -23.41
N LYS A 190 5.65 -19.26 -24.21
CA LYS A 190 6.36 -18.04 -23.77
C LYS A 190 5.48 -17.28 -22.79
N VAL A 191 6.06 -16.85 -21.67
CA VAL A 191 5.39 -16.04 -20.63
C VAL A 191 5.86 -14.59 -20.76
N LYS A 192 4.94 -13.65 -20.49
CA LYS A 192 5.26 -12.22 -20.43
C LYS A 192 5.99 -11.94 -19.12
N GLU A 193 7.15 -11.30 -19.20
CA GLU A 193 8.05 -11.09 -18.06
C GLU A 193 7.50 -10.12 -17.01
N CYS A 194 6.79 -9.05 -17.41
CA CYS A 194 6.27 -8.05 -16.50
C CYS A 194 4.76 -7.86 -16.68
N ASN A 195 3.98 -8.12 -15.63
CA ASN A 195 2.52 -8.07 -15.63
C ASN A 195 2.04 -7.12 -14.52
N TYR A 196 1.79 -5.86 -14.88
CA TYR A 196 1.29 -4.89 -13.92
C TYR A 196 -0.20 -5.05 -13.65
N MET A 197 -0.54 -5.12 -12.35
CA MET A 197 -1.92 -5.12 -11.88
C MET A 197 -2.54 -3.71 -11.96
N PRO A 198 -3.86 -3.61 -12.18
CA PRO A 198 -4.58 -2.34 -12.11
C PRO A 198 -4.41 -1.65 -10.76
N ILE A 199 -4.44 -0.31 -10.78
CA ILE A 199 -4.48 0.51 -9.57
C ILE A 199 -5.94 0.86 -9.33
N ASN A 200 -6.59 0.18 -8.37
CA ASN A 200 -7.99 0.39 -8.05
C ASN A 200 -8.13 1.26 -6.80
N LEU A 201 -8.77 2.42 -6.95
CA LEU A 201 -9.15 3.28 -5.84
C LEU A 201 -10.52 2.87 -5.33
N LEU A 202 -10.61 2.59 -4.03
CA LEU A 202 -11.83 2.15 -3.38
C LEU A 202 -12.20 3.10 -2.25
N THR A 203 -13.46 3.52 -2.27
CA THR A 203 -14.10 4.35 -1.26
C THR A 203 -15.27 3.58 -0.67
N ILE A 204 -15.95 4.17 0.31
CA ILE A 204 -17.15 3.56 0.93
C ILE A 204 -18.23 3.25 -0.11
N GLU A 205 -18.31 4.06 -1.18
CA GLU A 205 -19.35 3.94 -2.20
C GLU A 205 -19.15 2.77 -3.17
N ASN A 206 -17.90 2.29 -3.35
CA ASN A 206 -17.61 1.26 -4.36
C ASN A 206 -17.00 -0.03 -3.80
N ILE A 207 -16.64 -0.07 -2.52
CA ILE A 207 -15.94 -1.21 -1.91
C ILE A 207 -16.75 -2.50 -1.99
N ASP A 208 -18.05 -2.46 -1.74
CA ASP A 208 -18.89 -3.66 -1.71
C ASP A 208 -19.06 -4.25 -3.11
N PHE A 209 -19.27 -3.42 -4.13
CA PHE A 209 -19.29 -3.88 -5.53
C PHE A 209 -17.97 -4.52 -5.97
N TYR A 210 -16.86 -3.94 -5.55
CA TYR A 210 -15.54 -4.51 -5.84
C TYR A 210 -15.34 -5.88 -5.16
N LEU A 211 -15.71 -6.01 -3.89
CA LEU A 211 -15.59 -7.26 -3.15
C LEU A 211 -16.48 -8.37 -3.72
N ASP A 212 -17.72 -8.04 -4.10
CA ASP A 212 -18.66 -8.99 -4.69
C ASP A 212 -18.20 -9.48 -6.07
N ALA A 213 -17.70 -8.57 -6.92
CA ALA A 213 -17.14 -8.94 -8.21
C ALA A 213 -15.94 -9.90 -8.10
N ASN A 214 -15.09 -9.69 -7.08
CA ASN A 214 -13.93 -10.56 -6.85
C ASN A 214 -14.28 -11.90 -6.17
N ARG A 215 -15.42 -12.00 -5.45
CA ARG A 215 -15.90 -13.28 -4.91
C ARG A 215 -16.47 -14.20 -5.99
N ASN A 216 -17.15 -13.63 -6.98
CA ASN A 216 -17.80 -14.39 -8.06
C ASN A 216 -16.82 -14.88 -9.13
N ASN A 217 -15.58 -14.41 -9.13
CA ASN A 217 -14.52 -14.82 -10.04
C ASN A 217 -13.57 -15.89 -9.44
N ASN A 218 -13.86 -16.40 -8.25
CA ASN A 218 -13.17 -17.51 -7.58
C ASN A 218 -14.06 -18.75 -7.52
#